data_a2a942b79040e74f3e92007e9cb05ccf
#
_entry.id   a2a942b79040e74f3e92007e9cb05ccf
#
_cell.length_a   1.000
_cell.length_b   1.000
_cell.length_c   1.000
_cell.angle_alpha   90.00
_cell.angle_beta   90.00
_cell.angle_gamma   90.00
#
_symmetry.space_group_name_H-M   'P 1'
#
loop_
_entity.id
_entity.type
_entity.pdbx_description
1 polymer ?
#
loop_
_entity_poly.entity_id
_entity_poly.type
_entity_poly.pdbx_seq_one_letter_code
_entity_poly.pdbx_strand_id
1 'polypeptide(L)'
;MAFDILITCSKRYGYKMSDYMLHQTQTGYYPDDLVSHERDIEYTKRQWEKSVDYYVANTKISRERIKEVYEKRINWFMDAKEAEKLGIIDKII
;
A
#
# COMPACT_ATOMS: atom_id res chain seq x y z
N MET A 1 3.28 -6.21 -2.08
CA MET A 1 3.30 -6.14 -3.56
C MET A 1 2.01 -6.58 -4.22
N ALA A 2 1.34 -7.60 -3.72
CA ALA A 2 0.07 -8.06 -4.31
C ALA A 2 -0.99 -6.95 -4.36
N PHE A 3 -1.06 -6.11 -3.33
CA PHE A 3 -1.97 -4.96 -3.28
C PHE A 3 -1.67 -3.97 -4.41
N ASP A 4 -0.40 -3.69 -4.65
CA ASP A 4 0.02 -2.77 -5.71
C ASP A 4 -0.34 -3.31 -7.09
N ILE A 5 -0.18 -4.60 -7.31
CA ILE A 5 -0.56 -5.24 -8.57
C ILE A 5 -2.06 -5.13 -8.78
N LEU A 6 -2.84 -5.38 -7.74
CA LEU A 6 -4.30 -5.29 -7.82
C LEU A 6 -4.76 -3.89 -8.24
N ILE A 7 -4.25 -2.84 -7.59
CA ILE A 7 -4.70 -1.48 -7.89
C ILE A 7 -4.18 -0.92 -9.22
N THR A 8 -3.24 -1.61 -9.90
CA THR A 8 -2.84 -1.24 -11.26
C THR A 8 -3.82 -1.72 -12.32
N CYS A 9 -4.69 -2.66 -12.00
CA CYS A 9 -5.67 -3.19 -12.95
C CYS A 9 -6.79 -2.19 -13.19
N SER A 10 -7.26 -2.10 -14.45
CA SER A 10 -8.36 -1.21 -14.80
C SER A 10 -9.72 -1.74 -14.34
N LYS A 11 -9.86 -3.05 -14.25
CA LYS A 11 -11.04 -3.71 -13.71
C LYS A 11 -10.60 -4.66 -12.61
N ARG A 12 -11.24 -4.56 -11.44
CA ARG A 12 -10.84 -5.29 -10.24
C ARG A 12 -12.04 -6.01 -9.65
N TYR A 13 -11.90 -7.31 -9.51
CA TYR A 13 -12.94 -8.17 -8.96
C TYR A 13 -12.39 -8.94 -7.76
N GLY A 14 -13.22 -9.16 -6.76
CA GLY A 14 -12.85 -9.95 -5.59
C GLY A 14 -13.92 -10.96 -5.23
N TYR A 15 -13.49 -12.07 -4.66
CA TYR A 15 -14.42 -13.06 -4.14
C TYR A 15 -14.99 -12.61 -2.80
N LYS A 16 -16.21 -13.06 -2.51
CA LYS A 16 -16.92 -12.74 -1.27
C LYS A 16 -16.12 -13.08 -0.01
N MET A 17 -15.31 -14.13 -0.06
CA MET A 17 -14.50 -14.60 1.05
C MET A 17 -13.06 -14.09 1.05
N SER A 18 -12.72 -13.20 0.14
CA SER A 18 -11.35 -12.65 0.03
C SER A 18 -11.07 -11.63 1.11
N ASP A 19 -9.81 -11.60 1.54
CA ASP A 19 -9.28 -10.58 2.43
C ASP A 19 -8.14 -9.83 1.75
N TYR A 20 -7.96 -8.58 2.17
CA TYR A 20 -6.94 -7.68 1.61
C TYR A 20 -6.14 -7.08 2.75
N MET A 21 -4.87 -6.86 2.55
CA MET A 21 -4.01 -6.27 3.56
C MET A 21 -3.14 -5.16 2.98
N LEU A 22 -3.14 -4.02 3.66
CA LEU A 22 -2.21 -2.93 3.40
C LEU A 22 -1.26 -2.81 4.58
N HIS A 23 0.03 -2.81 4.31
CA HIS A 23 1.06 -2.60 5.33
C HIS A 23 2.18 -1.73 4.78
N GLN A 24 3.01 -1.20 5.69
CA GLN A 24 4.15 -0.39 5.28
C GLN A 24 5.17 -1.24 4.51
N THR A 25 5.92 -0.56 3.65
CA THR A 25 7.06 -1.17 2.97
C THR A 25 8.16 -1.47 3.98
N GLN A 26 8.68 -2.69 3.93
CA GLN A 26 9.83 -3.09 4.73
C GLN A 26 11.03 -3.21 3.81
N THR A 27 12.14 -2.64 4.22
CA THR A 27 13.38 -2.66 3.47
C THR A 27 14.50 -3.18 4.35
N GLY A 28 15.23 -4.18 3.87
CA GLY A 28 16.43 -4.66 4.53
C GLY A 28 17.65 -3.89 4.04
N TYR A 29 18.51 -3.48 4.97
CA TYR A 29 19.76 -2.83 4.66
C TYR A 29 20.91 -3.71 5.09
N TYR A 30 21.92 -3.84 4.23
CA TYR A 30 23.15 -4.48 4.60
C TYR A 30 24.08 -3.50 5.31
N PRO A 31 24.89 -3.94 6.28
CA PRO A 31 25.89 -3.08 6.89
C PRO A 31 26.85 -2.55 5.81
N ASP A 32 26.89 -1.25 5.64
CA ASP A 32 27.69 -0.57 4.66
C ASP A 32 28.11 0.78 5.26
N ASP A 33 28.65 1.68 4.46
CA ASP A 33 29.00 2.98 4.97
C ASP A 33 27.75 3.85 5.21
N LEU A 34 27.90 4.84 6.08
CA LEU A 34 26.80 5.72 6.48
C LEU A 34 26.21 6.49 5.31
N VAL A 35 27.03 6.91 4.37
CA VAL A 35 26.58 7.69 3.20
C VAL A 35 25.66 6.85 2.32
N SER A 36 26.01 5.60 2.08
CA SER A 36 25.15 4.69 1.31
C SER A 36 23.81 4.45 2.00
N HIS A 37 23.79 4.30 3.33
CA HIS A 37 22.58 4.13 4.11
C HIS A 37 21.68 5.37 4.01
N GLU A 38 22.25 6.57 4.10
CA GLU A 38 21.51 7.82 3.98
C GLU A 38 20.84 7.93 2.61
N ARG A 39 21.56 7.58 1.54
CA ARG A 39 21.01 7.58 0.17
C ARG A 39 19.88 6.57 0.01
N ASP A 40 20.04 5.38 0.58
CA ASP A 40 19.02 4.34 0.51
C ASP A 40 17.74 4.76 1.26
N ILE A 41 17.88 5.41 2.41
CA ILE A 41 16.75 5.93 3.17
C ILE A 41 16.02 7.00 2.37
N GLU A 42 16.72 7.96 1.78
CA GLU A 42 16.12 9.01 0.96
C GLU A 42 15.39 8.42 -0.25
N TYR A 43 15.99 7.45 -0.92
CA TYR A 43 15.39 6.78 -2.06
C TYR A 43 14.11 6.06 -1.65
N THR A 44 14.13 5.32 -0.55
CA THR A 44 12.99 4.59 -0.02
C THR A 44 11.85 5.54 0.34
N LYS A 45 12.16 6.69 0.96
CA LYS A 45 11.16 7.71 1.27
C LYS A 45 10.48 8.24 0.01
N ARG A 46 11.25 8.51 -1.05
CA ARG A 46 10.69 8.97 -2.32
C ARG A 46 9.80 7.90 -2.97
N GLN A 47 10.22 6.65 -2.92
CA GLN A 47 9.41 5.53 -3.44
C GLN A 47 8.10 5.39 -2.65
N TRP A 48 8.15 5.55 -1.34
CA TRP A 48 6.96 5.52 -0.51
C TRP A 48 5.99 6.65 -0.85
N GLU A 49 6.49 7.87 -1.02
CA GLU A 49 5.63 9.01 -1.40
C GLU A 49 4.94 8.77 -2.75
N LYS A 50 5.66 8.21 -3.72
CA LYS A 50 5.06 7.81 -5.00
C LYS A 50 3.97 6.76 -4.82
N SER A 51 4.20 5.79 -3.95
CA SER A 51 3.21 4.75 -3.64
C SER A 51 1.96 5.35 -2.99
N VAL A 52 2.13 6.27 -2.06
CA VAL A 52 1.02 6.97 -1.40
C VAL A 52 0.20 7.74 -2.43
N ASP A 53 0.85 8.49 -3.33
CA ASP A 53 0.16 9.23 -4.38
C ASP A 53 -0.64 8.29 -5.28
N TYR A 54 -0.06 7.15 -5.62
CA TYR A 54 -0.71 6.14 -6.46
C TYR A 54 -1.93 5.52 -5.77
N TYR A 55 -1.83 5.19 -4.48
CA TYR A 55 -2.93 4.65 -3.71
C TYR A 55 -4.09 5.65 -3.61
N VAL A 56 -3.79 6.90 -3.32
CA VAL A 56 -4.80 7.95 -3.24
C VAL A 56 -5.50 8.16 -4.58
N ALA A 57 -4.74 8.11 -5.68
CA ALA A 57 -5.29 8.30 -7.02
C ALA A 57 -6.17 7.14 -7.50
N ASN A 58 -5.90 5.92 -7.05
CA ASN A 58 -6.53 4.71 -7.56
C ASN A 58 -7.48 4.01 -6.60
N THR A 59 -7.63 4.53 -5.39
CA THR A 59 -8.58 4.02 -4.39
C THR A 59 -9.33 5.18 -3.74
N LYS A 60 -10.24 4.87 -2.84
CA LYS A 60 -10.94 5.87 -2.03
C LYS A 60 -10.32 6.04 -0.64
N ILE A 61 -9.15 5.46 -0.41
CA ILE A 61 -8.46 5.56 0.87
C ILE A 61 -7.87 6.98 0.99
N SER A 62 -8.07 7.61 2.15
CA SER A 62 -7.50 8.94 2.40
C SER A 62 -5.99 8.87 2.60
N ARG A 63 -5.30 9.95 2.25
CA ARG A 63 -3.86 10.07 2.46
C ARG A 63 -3.50 9.94 3.95
N GLU A 64 -4.29 10.53 4.81
CA GLU A 64 -4.10 10.46 6.27
C GLU A 64 -4.16 9.02 6.77
N ARG A 65 -5.08 8.21 6.25
CA ARG A 65 -5.19 6.81 6.66
C ARG A 65 -3.99 5.99 6.21
N ILE A 66 -3.51 6.22 4.99
CA ILE A 66 -2.32 5.53 4.47
C ILE A 66 -1.10 5.90 5.32
N LYS A 67 -0.93 7.16 5.64
CA LYS A 67 0.18 7.63 6.49
C LYS A 67 0.09 7.06 7.89
N GLU A 68 -1.11 6.98 8.46
CA GLU A 68 -1.32 6.36 9.77
C GLU A 68 -0.90 4.89 9.78
N VAL A 69 -1.29 4.14 8.76
CA VAL A 69 -0.91 2.73 8.62
C VAL A 69 0.62 2.59 8.58
N TYR A 70 1.28 3.48 7.83
CA TYR A 70 2.72 3.49 7.73
C TYR A 70 3.39 3.85 9.06
N GLU A 71 2.99 4.98 9.67
CA GLU A 71 3.63 5.49 10.89
C GLU A 71 3.44 4.57 12.09
N LYS A 72 2.25 3.98 12.23
CA LYS A 72 1.92 3.10 13.33
C LYS A 72 2.24 1.63 13.05
N ARG A 73 2.81 1.33 11.89
CA ARG A 73 3.17 -0.04 11.47
C ARG A 73 1.99 -1.00 11.57
N ILE A 74 0.83 -0.54 11.14
CA ILE A 74 -0.39 -1.34 11.18
C ILE A 74 -0.42 -2.30 9.98
N ASN A 75 -0.83 -3.54 10.21
CA ASN A 75 -1.25 -4.45 9.14
C ASN A 75 -2.76 -4.27 9.01
N TRP A 76 -3.19 -3.49 8.04
CA TRP A 76 -4.59 -3.18 7.87
C TRP A 76 -5.28 -4.22 6.99
N PHE A 77 -6.07 -5.07 7.63
CA PHE A 77 -6.85 -6.10 6.94
C PHE A 77 -8.24 -5.57 6.60
N MET A 78 -8.72 -5.95 5.42
CA MET A 78 -10.03 -5.56 4.93
C MET A 78 -10.72 -6.78 4.33
N ASP A 79 -12.03 -6.92 4.57
CA ASP A 79 -12.83 -7.93 3.89
C ASP A 79 -13.25 -7.43 2.50
N ALA A 80 -13.96 -8.28 1.74
CA ALA A 80 -14.36 -7.92 0.39
C ALA A 80 -15.30 -6.71 0.35
N LYS A 81 -16.18 -6.56 1.32
CA LYS A 81 -17.11 -5.42 1.38
C LYS A 81 -16.38 -4.11 1.64
N GLU A 82 -15.44 -4.11 2.57
CA GLU A 82 -14.61 -2.94 2.84
C GLU A 82 -13.75 -2.59 1.63
N ALA A 83 -13.16 -3.59 0.99
CA ALA A 83 -12.33 -3.39 -0.20
C ALA A 83 -13.16 -2.78 -1.35
N GLU A 84 -14.38 -3.21 -1.55
CA GLU A 84 -15.27 -2.61 -2.54
C GLU A 84 -15.60 -1.16 -2.18
N LYS A 85 -15.94 -0.91 -0.92
CA LYS A 85 -16.27 0.42 -0.43
C LYS A 85 -15.11 1.39 -0.57
N LEU A 86 -13.88 0.92 -0.35
CA LEU A 86 -12.67 1.73 -0.46
C LEU A 86 -12.13 1.83 -1.90
N GLY A 87 -12.78 1.20 -2.86
CA GLY A 87 -12.35 1.28 -4.25
C GLY A 87 -11.14 0.42 -4.58
N ILE A 88 -10.79 -0.52 -3.71
CA ILE A 88 -9.70 -1.48 -3.96
C ILE A 88 -10.14 -2.50 -5.00
N ILE A 89 -11.39 -2.91 -4.95
CA ILE A 89 -12.05 -3.72 -5.97
C ILE A 89 -13.31 -3.03 -6.47
N ASP A 90 -13.70 -3.32 -7.71
CA ASP A 90 -14.89 -2.71 -8.31
C ASP A 90 -16.15 -3.52 -8.00
N LYS A 91 -16.02 -4.83 -7.87
CA LYS A 91 -17.16 -5.73 -7.70
C LYS A 91 -16.78 -7.00 -6.96
N ILE A 92 -17.69 -7.45 -6.09
CA ILE A 92 -17.61 -8.76 -5.43
C ILE A 92 -18.31 -9.77 -6.33
N ILE A 93 -17.63 -10.86 -6.61
CA ILE A 93 -18.17 -11.96 -7.43
C ILE A 93 -18.42 -13.22 -6.61
#